data_2c61c6b04fe5f178eb84b59cffa70962
#
_entry.id   2c61c6b04fe5f178eb84b59cffa70962
#
_cell.length_a   1.000
_cell.length_b   1.000
_cell.length_c   1.000
_cell.angle_alpha   90.00
_cell.angle_beta   90.00
_cell.angle_gamma   90.00
#
_symmetry.space_group_name_H-M   'P 1'
#
loop_
_entity.id
_entity.type
_entity.pdbx_description
1 polymer ?
#
loop_
_entity_poly.entity_id
_entity_poly.type
_entity_poly.pdbx_seq_one_letter_code
_entity_poly.pdbx_strand_id
1 'polypeptide(L)'
;LSKSFVVSGVGMKEGDQVTFKCDAASLSFPVVNEEVVPVLTSAFATACAEPTLEYAFGSLRHAFDLKYKVSMVSSVQNAIVLENVPTYVQLDGRWIAVDDRVKLAVESCEEEAASFPVEQSATTFHTTVVLETVEADQVKVCYLFKEELRYADTGFTMQTKAVSVSHFENDAVVVNVPERVLISGHGLSTADKLILASDAECTEVAAFSVVEEEGAFHADITVEEPAVS
;
A
#
# COMPACT_ATOMS: atom_id res chain seq x y z
N LEU A 1 4.18 -10.88 11.64
CA LEU A 1 4.33 -9.95 12.77
C LEU A 1 5.03 -10.68 13.90
N SER A 2 6.23 -10.26 14.26
CA SER A 2 6.98 -10.82 15.39
C SER A 2 7.30 -9.71 16.38
N LYS A 3 6.40 -9.51 17.34
CA LYS A 3 6.71 -8.69 18.52
C LYS A 3 7.16 -9.62 19.62
N SER A 4 8.39 -9.46 20.10
CA SER A 4 8.83 -10.19 21.28
C SER A 4 8.11 -9.65 22.51
N PHE A 5 7.78 -10.53 23.43
CA PHE A 5 7.31 -10.14 24.76
C PHE A 5 8.06 -10.92 25.82
N VAL A 6 8.27 -10.29 26.94
CA VAL A 6 8.96 -10.88 28.09
C VAL A 6 7.94 -11.67 28.89
N VAL A 7 8.29 -12.89 29.25
CA VAL A 7 7.55 -13.74 30.20
C VAL A 7 8.38 -13.82 31.45
N SER A 8 7.83 -13.38 32.57
CA SER A 8 8.51 -13.44 33.86
C SER A 8 7.71 -14.26 34.87
N GLY A 9 8.39 -15.07 35.65
CA GLY A 9 7.74 -15.89 36.67
C GLY A 9 8.73 -16.79 37.42
N VAL A 10 8.27 -17.38 38.53
CA VAL A 10 9.07 -18.31 39.34
C VAL A 10 8.97 -19.71 38.73
N GLY A 11 10.11 -20.34 38.49
CA GLY A 11 10.17 -21.72 37.98
C GLY A 11 10.10 -21.86 36.46
N MET A 12 10.12 -20.74 35.73
CA MET A 12 10.22 -20.73 34.26
C MET A 12 11.58 -21.27 33.83
N LYS A 13 11.59 -21.99 32.73
CA LYS A 13 12.78 -22.58 32.12
C LYS A 13 12.85 -22.29 30.63
N GLU A 14 14.06 -22.27 30.16
CA GLU A 14 14.32 -22.26 28.72
C GLU A 14 13.68 -23.48 28.04
N GLY A 15 12.98 -23.27 26.95
CA GLY A 15 12.25 -24.29 26.22
C GLY A 15 10.81 -24.51 26.67
N ASP A 16 10.36 -23.87 27.74
CA ASP A 16 8.92 -23.80 28.06
C ASP A 16 8.17 -23.15 26.90
N GLN A 17 6.87 -23.39 26.80
CA GLN A 17 6.08 -22.97 25.62
C GLN A 17 5.03 -21.93 25.98
N VAL A 18 4.90 -20.93 25.17
CA VAL A 18 3.72 -20.02 25.14
C VAL A 18 2.87 -20.35 23.93
N THR A 19 1.60 -20.62 24.17
CA THR A 19 0.63 -20.97 23.14
C THR A 19 -0.39 -19.86 22.99
N PHE A 20 -0.53 -19.37 21.78
CA PHE A 20 -1.65 -18.55 21.35
C PHE A 20 -2.77 -19.48 20.91
N LYS A 21 -3.94 -19.34 21.49
CA LYS A 21 -5.04 -20.28 21.30
C LYS A 21 -6.36 -19.57 21.08
N CYS A 22 -7.12 -20.06 20.14
CA CYS A 22 -8.56 -19.81 19.99
C CYS A 22 -9.26 -21.10 19.54
N ASP A 23 -10.58 -21.07 19.43
CA ASP A 23 -11.39 -22.28 19.16
C ASP A 23 -10.96 -22.97 17.84
N ALA A 24 -10.54 -22.20 16.84
CA ALA A 24 -10.23 -22.69 15.50
C ALA A 24 -8.74 -22.96 15.25
N ALA A 25 -7.81 -22.46 16.09
CA ALA A 25 -6.37 -22.55 15.83
C ALA A 25 -5.54 -22.38 17.09
N SER A 26 -4.32 -22.94 17.07
CA SER A 26 -3.32 -22.71 18.11
C SER A 26 -1.92 -22.68 17.51
N LEU A 27 -1.05 -21.84 18.07
CA LEU A 27 0.37 -21.77 17.74
C LEU A 27 1.19 -21.69 19.04
N SER A 28 2.25 -22.49 19.13
CA SER A 28 3.12 -22.52 20.30
C SER A 28 4.52 -22.06 19.93
N PHE A 29 5.13 -21.28 20.83
CA PHE A 29 6.47 -20.70 20.65
C PHE A 29 7.30 -20.98 21.91
N PRO A 30 8.59 -21.34 21.75
CA PRO A 30 9.46 -21.56 22.88
C PRO A 30 9.82 -20.25 23.59
N VAL A 31 10.00 -20.33 24.90
CA VAL A 31 10.63 -19.25 25.68
C VAL A 31 12.14 -19.40 25.56
N VAL A 32 12.80 -18.33 25.13
CA VAL A 32 14.27 -18.26 25.02
C VAL A 32 14.74 -17.00 25.72
N ASN A 33 15.61 -17.14 26.72
CA ASN A 33 16.11 -16.01 27.52
C ASN A 33 14.97 -15.12 28.10
N GLU A 34 13.92 -15.73 28.61
CA GLU A 34 12.72 -15.04 29.14
C GLU A 34 11.93 -14.25 28.06
N GLU A 35 12.26 -14.44 26.80
CA GLU A 35 11.55 -13.82 25.68
C GLU A 35 10.80 -14.87 24.85
N VAL A 36 9.68 -14.44 24.29
CA VAL A 36 8.94 -15.17 23.25
C VAL A 36 8.83 -14.29 22.03
N VAL A 37 9.23 -14.83 20.89
CA VAL A 37 9.11 -14.16 19.58
C VAL A 37 8.06 -14.92 18.76
N PRO A 38 6.78 -14.54 18.84
CA PRO A 38 5.74 -15.22 18.08
C PRO A 38 5.79 -14.79 16.60
N VAL A 39 5.88 -15.77 15.72
CA VAL A 39 5.71 -15.56 14.27
C VAL A 39 4.32 -16.07 13.91
N LEU A 40 3.34 -15.16 13.90
CA LEU A 40 1.97 -15.52 13.55
C LEU A 40 1.82 -15.63 12.03
N THR A 41 1.31 -16.77 11.58
CA THR A 41 1.02 -16.96 10.16
C THR A 41 -0.26 -16.23 9.75
N SER A 42 -0.39 -15.88 8.47
CA SER A 42 -1.62 -15.28 7.94
C SER A 42 -2.84 -16.18 8.15
N ALA A 43 -2.67 -17.50 8.05
CA ALA A 43 -3.73 -18.46 8.32
C ALA A 43 -4.21 -18.39 9.78
N PHE A 44 -3.27 -18.32 10.74
CA PHE A 44 -3.63 -18.15 12.15
C PHE A 44 -4.29 -16.79 12.40
N ALA A 45 -3.74 -15.72 11.86
CA ALA A 45 -4.29 -14.37 11.99
C ALA A 45 -5.70 -14.28 11.40
N THR A 46 -5.99 -14.98 10.31
CA THR A 46 -7.33 -15.05 9.72
C THR A 46 -8.32 -15.78 10.63
N ALA A 47 -7.91 -16.91 11.19
CA ALA A 47 -8.75 -17.75 12.04
C ALA A 47 -8.95 -17.19 13.46
N CYS A 48 -8.02 -16.37 13.95
CA CYS A 48 -7.92 -16.01 15.35
C CYS A 48 -7.67 -14.50 15.54
N ALA A 49 -8.73 -13.75 15.83
CA ALA A 49 -8.64 -12.29 16.02
C ALA A 49 -8.12 -11.91 17.42
N GLU A 50 -8.55 -12.65 18.43
CA GLU A 50 -8.24 -12.38 19.84
C GLU A 50 -7.87 -13.69 20.55
N PRO A 51 -6.64 -14.23 20.32
CA PRO A 51 -6.19 -15.42 21.01
C PRO A 51 -6.01 -15.18 22.51
N THR A 52 -6.27 -16.21 23.27
CA THR A 52 -5.85 -16.31 24.66
C THR A 52 -4.43 -16.85 24.73
N LEU A 53 -3.71 -16.54 25.79
CA LEU A 53 -2.36 -17.06 26.04
C LEU A 53 -2.40 -18.19 27.06
N GLU A 54 -1.67 -19.24 26.75
CA GLU A 54 -1.43 -20.39 27.66
C GLU A 54 0.07 -20.61 27.79
N TYR A 55 0.56 -20.70 29.03
CA TYR A 55 1.94 -21.07 29.31
C TYR A 55 2.01 -22.55 29.69
N ALA A 56 2.93 -23.28 29.09
CA ALA A 56 3.14 -24.69 29.34
C ALA A 56 4.57 -24.95 29.83
N PHE A 57 4.68 -25.57 30.98
CA PHE A 57 5.94 -26.04 31.56
C PHE A 57 5.82 -27.53 31.94
N GLY A 58 6.55 -28.36 31.22
CA GLY A 58 6.39 -29.81 31.30
C GLY A 58 4.96 -30.24 30.97
N SER A 59 4.31 -30.97 31.89
CA SER A 59 2.91 -31.41 31.73
C SER A 59 1.89 -30.41 32.27
N LEU A 60 2.33 -29.33 32.89
CA LEU A 60 1.44 -28.31 33.48
C LEU A 60 1.15 -27.20 32.46
N ARG A 61 -0.07 -26.71 32.51
CA ARG A 61 -0.52 -25.60 31.66
C ARG A 61 -1.22 -24.56 32.50
N HIS A 62 -0.96 -23.29 32.18
CA HIS A 62 -1.58 -22.17 32.84
C HIS A 62 -2.14 -21.21 31.78
N ALA A 63 -3.44 -21.01 31.78
CA ALA A 63 -4.09 -20.05 30.93
C ALA A 63 -4.05 -18.65 31.57
N PHE A 64 -3.66 -17.64 30.80
CA PHE A 64 -3.73 -16.26 31.23
C PHE A 64 -5.06 -15.65 30.81
N ASP A 65 -5.65 -14.86 31.67
CA ASP A 65 -6.81 -14.03 31.35
C ASP A 65 -6.37 -12.76 30.57
N LEU A 66 -5.61 -12.98 29.50
CA LEU A 66 -5.10 -11.96 28.62
C LEU A 66 -5.58 -12.28 27.20
N LYS A 67 -6.19 -11.29 26.57
CA LYS A 67 -6.55 -11.35 25.16
C LYS A 67 -5.57 -10.55 24.34
N TYR A 68 -4.98 -11.19 23.38
CA TYR A 68 -4.13 -10.54 22.39
C TYR A 68 -4.96 -10.07 21.20
N LYS A 69 -4.66 -8.89 20.68
CA LYS A 69 -5.22 -8.42 19.42
C LYS A 69 -4.27 -8.80 18.29
N VAL A 70 -4.76 -9.57 17.33
CA VAL A 70 -4.01 -9.89 16.12
C VAL A 70 -4.40 -8.93 15.01
N SER A 71 -3.60 -7.89 14.84
CA SER A 71 -3.75 -6.92 13.77
C SER A 71 -3.37 -7.54 12.43
N MET A 72 -4.14 -7.26 11.38
CA MET A 72 -3.91 -7.84 10.06
C MET A 72 -4.50 -6.96 8.96
N VAL A 73 -3.74 -6.72 7.90
CA VAL A 73 -4.26 -6.28 6.61
C VAL A 73 -4.74 -7.52 5.87
N SER A 74 -6.00 -7.56 5.46
CA SER A 74 -6.63 -8.71 4.79
C SER A 74 -6.82 -8.51 3.29
N SER A 75 -6.87 -7.28 2.83
CA SER A 75 -6.83 -6.94 1.41
C SER A 75 -6.24 -5.56 1.16
N VAL A 76 -5.71 -5.38 -0.04
CA VAL A 76 -5.22 -4.11 -0.58
C VAL A 76 -5.89 -3.95 -1.95
N GLN A 77 -6.65 -2.88 -2.12
CA GLN A 77 -7.32 -2.58 -3.39
C GLN A 77 -6.54 -1.48 -4.12
N ASN A 78 -6.68 -1.45 -5.46
CA ASN A 78 -5.84 -0.70 -6.39
C ASN A 78 -4.42 -1.28 -6.46
N ALA A 79 -4.30 -2.32 -7.25
CA ALA A 79 -3.06 -3.09 -7.39
C ALA A 79 -1.98 -2.41 -8.26
N ILE A 80 -2.18 -1.17 -8.73
CA ILE A 80 -1.27 -0.47 -9.62
C ILE A 80 -0.94 0.90 -9.03
N VAL A 81 0.35 1.21 -8.93
CA VAL A 81 0.87 2.54 -8.57
C VAL A 81 1.62 3.11 -9.77
N LEU A 82 1.27 4.33 -10.15
CA LEU A 82 1.94 5.06 -11.22
C LEU A 82 3.03 5.96 -10.65
N GLU A 83 4.14 6.08 -11.38
CA GLU A 83 5.24 6.99 -11.03
C GLU A 83 4.76 8.44 -10.99
N ASN A 84 5.13 9.15 -9.92
CA ASN A 84 4.76 10.55 -9.66
C ASN A 84 3.25 10.86 -9.64
N VAL A 85 2.39 9.81 -9.59
CA VAL A 85 0.95 9.99 -9.52
C VAL A 85 0.44 9.58 -8.14
N PRO A 86 -0.21 10.50 -7.40
CA PRO A 86 -0.87 10.14 -6.16
C PRO A 86 -1.89 9.02 -6.38
N THR A 87 -1.62 7.86 -5.80
CA THR A 87 -2.46 6.67 -5.95
C THR A 87 -3.20 6.39 -4.65
N TYR A 88 -4.50 6.36 -4.73
CA TYR A 88 -5.37 5.98 -3.62
C TYR A 88 -5.38 4.47 -3.44
N VAL A 89 -4.98 4.00 -2.27
CA VAL A 89 -4.90 2.58 -1.91
C VAL A 89 -5.85 2.31 -0.76
N GLN A 90 -6.89 1.53 -1.00
CA GLN A 90 -7.82 1.12 0.05
C GLN A 90 -7.30 -0.12 0.75
N LEU A 91 -7.47 -0.15 2.07
CA LEU A 91 -7.01 -1.19 2.97
C LEU A 91 -8.19 -1.78 3.74
N ASP A 92 -8.31 -3.09 3.71
CA ASP A 92 -9.24 -3.80 4.57
C ASP A 92 -8.46 -4.68 5.55
N GLY A 93 -9.02 -4.84 6.75
CA GLY A 93 -8.32 -5.63 7.75
C GLY A 93 -8.93 -5.51 9.14
N ARG A 94 -8.19 -5.99 10.11
CA ARG A 94 -8.57 -5.91 11.53
C ARG A 94 -7.58 -5.07 12.29
N TRP A 95 -8.12 -4.21 13.16
CA TRP A 95 -7.34 -3.32 14.00
C TRP A 95 -6.46 -2.33 13.21
N ILE A 96 -6.89 -2.00 11.98
CA ILE A 96 -6.37 -0.88 11.21
C ILE A 96 -6.85 0.41 11.87
N ALA A 97 -5.98 1.39 12.00
CA ALA A 97 -6.29 2.66 12.64
C ALA A 97 -5.75 3.85 11.84
N VAL A 98 -6.33 5.01 12.08
CA VAL A 98 -5.75 6.29 11.65
C VAL A 98 -4.39 6.47 12.32
N ASP A 99 -3.43 7.01 11.62
CA ASP A 99 -2.02 7.16 11.98
C ASP A 99 -1.18 5.87 11.91
N ASP A 100 -1.75 4.71 11.59
CA ASP A 100 -0.95 3.60 11.07
C ASP A 100 -0.26 4.04 9.78
N ARG A 101 0.75 3.31 9.33
CA ARG A 101 1.52 3.73 8.17
C ARG A 101 1.69 2.59 7.16
N VAL A 102 1.68 2.97 5.89
CA VAL A 102 2.00 2.08 4.78
C VAL A 102 3.33 2.50 4.17
N LYS A 103 4.12 1.53 3.76
CA LYS A 103 5.35 1.71 3.01
C LYS A 103 5.34 0.74 1.83
N LEU A 104 5.81 1.21 0.68
CA LEU A 104 6.05 0.36 -0.49
C LEU A 104 7.55 0.05 -0.57
N ALA A 105 7.90 -1.22 -0.63
CA ALA A 105 9.28 -1.69 -0.61
C ALA A 105 9.55 -2.66 -1.76
N VAL A 106 10.75 -2.65 -2.33
CA VAL A 106 11.12 -3.54 -3.45
C VAL A 106 11.43 -4.94 -2.93
N GLU A 107 12.35 -5.05 -2.01
CA GLU A 107 12.85 -6.34 -1.52
C GLU A 107 12.33 -6.67 -0.11
N SER A 108 12.44 -5.72 0.82
CA SER A 108 12.17 -5.95 2.24
C SER A 108 11.46 -4.77 2.89
N CYS A 109 10.57 -5.06 3.84
CA CYS A 109 9.94 -4.04 4.66
C CYS A 109 10.89 -3.33 5.65
N GLU A 110 12.14 -3.74 5.70
CA GLU A 110 13.18 -3.08 6.49
C GLU A 110 13.93 -2.00 5.71
N GLU A 111 13.76 -1.94 4.37
CA GLU A 111 14.33 -0.90 3.52
C GLU A 111 13.91 0.49 3.94
N GLU A 112 14.81 1.46 3.71
CA GLU A 112 14.48 2.86 3.85
C GLU A 112 13.67 3.31 2.63
N ALA A 113 12.39 3.57 2.83
CA ALA A 113 11.47 4.01 1.79
C ALA A 113 10.42 4.99 2.36
N ALA A 114 9.80 5.76 1.49
CA ALA A 114 8.74 6.69 1.86
C ALA A 114 7.59 5.97 2.58
N SER A 115 7.05 6.64 3.57
CA SER A 115 6.01 6.10 4.47
C SER A 115 4.80 7.02 4.46
N PHE A 116 3.64 6.46 4.22
CA PHE A 116 2.38 7.14 3.99
C PHE A 116 1.41 6.88 5.15
N PRO A 117 0.76 7.91 5.70
CA PRO A 117 -0.22 7.72 6.78
C PRO A 117 -1.47 7.02 6.27
N VAL A 118 -2.09 6.22 7.16
CA VAL A 118 -3.42 5.67 6.93
C VAL A 118 -4.45 6.67 7.40
N GLU A 119 -5.42 6.93 6.55
CA GLU A 119 -6.54 7.83 6.78
C GLU A 119 -7.84 7.02 6.78
N GLN A 120 -8.91 7.60 7.28
CA GLN A 120 -10.23 6.99 7.29
C GLN A 120 -11.24 7.92 6.61
N SER A 121 -11.98 7.38 5.65
CA SER A 121 -13.13 8.04 5.03
C SER A 121 -14.36 7.17 5.23
N ALA A 122 -15.34 7.69 5.97
CA ALA A 122 -16.52 6.94 6.41
C ALA A 122 -16.13 5.64 7.14
N THR A 123 -16.28 4.49 6.49
CA THR A 123 -15.98 3.16 7.05
C THR A 123 -14.75 2.50 6.44
N THR A 124 -14.09 3.15 5.48
CA THR A 124 -12.95 2.61 4.75
C THR A 124 -11.63 3.23 5.21
N PHE A 125 -10.61 2.40 5.38
CA PHE A 125 -9.25 2.86 5.59
C PHE A 125 -8.52 2.93 4.25
N HIS A 126 -7.73 3.96 4.08
CA HIS A 126 -6.98 4.19 2.86
C HIS A 126 -5.68 4.94 3.15
N THR A 127 -4.81 4.92 2.17
CA THR A 127 -3.62 5.76 2.12
C THR A 127 -3.42 6.28 0.71
N THR A 128 -2.85 7.47 0.58
CA THR A 128 -2.42 8.00 -0.72
C THR A 128 -0.91 7.83 -0.83
N VAL A 129 -0.48 7.01 -1.77
CA VAL A 129 0.94 6.72 -2.00
C VAL A 129 1.43 7.48 -3.25
N VAL A 130 2.68 7.96 -3.19
CA VAL A 130 3.36 8.57 -4.32
C VAL A 130 4.75 7.92 -4.42
N LEU A 131 5.07 7.34 -5.56
CA LEU A 131 6.41 6.86 -5.88
C LEU A 131 7.08 7.86 -6.81
N GLU A 132 8.19 8.44 -6.38
CA GLU A 132 8.96 9.40 -7.20
C GLU A 132 9.72 8.70 -8.34
N THR A 133 10.08 7.46 -8.13
CA THR A 133 10.76 6.61 -9.12
C THR A 133 10.24 5.18 -9.04
N VAL A 134 10.15 4.53 -10.18
CA VAL A 134 9.76 3.12 -10.29
C VAL A 134 11.01 2.30 -10.63
N GLU A 135 11.54 1.62 -9.63
CA GLU A 135 12.76 0.80 -9.76
C GLU A 135 12.46 -0.68 -10.03
N ALA A 136 11.22 -1.09 -9.83
CA ALA A 136 10.80 -2.49 -9.98
C ALA A 136 9.36 -2.57 -10.50
N ASP A 137 9.03 -3.62 -11.24
CA ASP A 137 7.67 -3.87 -11.76
C ASP A 137 6.64 -4.19 -10.66
N GLN A 138 7.13 -4.56 -9.48
CA GLN A 138 6.29 -4.86 -8.32
C GLN A 138 6.96 -4.38 -7.04
N VAL A 139 6.13 -3.92 -6.12
CA VAL A 139 6.52 -3.53 -4.77
C VAL A 139 5.68 -4.25 -3.73
N LYS A 140 6.28 -4.56 -2.61
CA LYS A 140 5.60 -5.13 -1.44
C LYS A 140 4.87 -4.05 -0.67
N VAL A 141 3.71 -4.39 -0.15
CA VAL A 141 2.98 -3.53 0.77
C VAL A 141 3.38 -3.87 2.20
N CYS A 142 4.04 -2.95 2.84
CA CYS A 142 4.50 -3.04 4.22
C CYS A 142 3.62 -2.15 5.10
N TYR A 143 3.20 -2.68 6.25
CA TYR A 143 2.28 -1.99 7.14
C TYR A 143 2.88 -1.83 8.54
N LEU A 144 2.79 -0.63 9.11
CA LEU A 144 3.20 -0.31 10.47
C LEU A 144 1.95 0.04 11.29
N PHE A 145 1.59 -0.82 12.22
CA PHE A 145 0.58 -0.50 13.22
C PHE A 145 1.15 0.52 14.21
N LYS A 146 0.39 1.53 14.57
CA LYS A 146 0.81 2.71 15.35
C LYS A 146 1.68 2.40 16.58
N GLU A 147 1.42 1.29 17.25
CA GLU A 147 2.16 0.90 18.47
C GLU A 147 3.37 0.00 18.19
N GLU A 148 3.65 -0.30 16.92
CA GLU A 148 4.76 -1.17 16.52
C GLU A 148 5.99 -0.36 16.11
N LEU A 149 7.16 -0.97 16.26
CA LEU A 149 8.44 -0.34 15.90
C LEU A 149 8.94 -0.73 14.51
N ARG A 150 8.32 -1.73 13.88
CA ARG A 150 8.76 -2.29 12.61
C ARG A 150 7.60 -2.51 11.66
N TYR A 151 7.87 -2.28 10.40
CA TYR A 151 6.94 -2.63 9.33
C TYR A 151 6.80 -4.14 9.20
N ALA A 152 5.56 -4.58 9.05
CA ALA A 152 5.25 -5.96 8.74
C ALA A 152 5.01 -6.12 7.24
N ASP A 153 5.54 -7.19 6.66
CA ASP A 153 5.16 -7.62 5.32
C ASP A 153 3.71 -8.14 5.38
N THR A 154 2.84 -7.50 4.62
CA THR A 154 1.41 -7.88 4.55
C THR A 154 1.19 -9.11 3.68
N GLY A 155 2.17 -9.51 2.88
CA GLY A 155 2.06 -10.52 1.83
C GLY A 155 1.36 -10.02 0.55
N PHE A 156 0.97 -8.76 0.48
CA PHE A 156 0.42 -8.13 -0.72
C PHE A 156 1.50 -7.42 -1.51
N THR A 157 1.35 -7.43 -2.83
CA THR A 157 2.19 -6.69 -3.76
C THR A 157 1.33 -5.79 -4.63
N MET A 158 1.91 -4.70 -5.10
CA MET A 158 1.33 -3.79 -6.09
C MET A 158 2.22 -3.73 -7.31
N GLN A 159 1.62 -3.65 -8.49
CA GLN A 159 2.36 -3.37 -9.72
C GLN A 159 2.72 -1.90 -9.77
N THR A 160 3.88 -1.61 -10.30
CA THR A 160 4.34 -0.25 -10.54
C THR A 160 4.46 0.00 -12.03
N LYS A 161 4.11 1.20 -12.48
CA LYS A 161 4.25 1.59 -13.87
C LYS A 161 4.77 3.01 -13.96
N ALA A 162 5.80 3.20 -14.78
CA ALA A 162 6.19 4.54 -15.17
C ALA A 162 5.12 5.17 -16.05
N VAL A 163 4.82 6.45 -15.80
CA VAL A 163 3.96 7.23 -16.69
C VAL A 163 4.85 7.85 -17.77
N SER A 164 4.58 7.57 -19.01
CA SER A 164 5.33 8.15 -20.13
C SER A 164 4.43 8.35 -21.35
N VAL A 165 4.60 9.49 -22.00
CA VAL A 165 4.08 9.70 -23.34
C VAL A 165 5.19 9.35 -24.32
N SER A 166 4.93 8.39 -25.20
CA SER A 166 5.91 7.92 -26.17
C SER A 166 5.76 8.58 -27.55
N HIS A 167 4.55 8.97 -27.90
CA HIS A 167 4.26 9.52 -29.20
C HIS A 167 2.96 10.31 -29.23
N PHE A 168 2.93 11.37 -30.06
CA PHE A 168 1.72 12.06 -30.49
C PHE A 168 1.56 11.87 -32.00
N GLU A 169 0.37 11.47 -32.44
CA GLU A 169 -0.01 11.55 -33.85
C GLU A 169 -0.71 12.88 -34.09
N ASN A 170 -0.48 13.46 -35.26
CA ASN A 170 -0.84 14.83 -35.61
C ASN A 170 -0.04 15.88 -34.84
N ASP A 171 1.15 16.17 -35.35
CA ASP A 171 2.10 17.14 -34.80
C ASP A 171 1.83 18.60 -35.23
N ALA A 172 0.78 18.82 -36.03
CA ALA A 172 0.38 20.13 -36.52
C ALA A 172 -1.07 20.43 -36.13
N VAL A 173 -1.28 21.57 -35.48
CA VAL A 173 -2.61 22.05 -35.09
C VAL A 173 -2.94 23.29 -35.96
N VAL A 174 -4.09 23.26 -36.62
CA VAL A 174 -4.57 24.37 -37.44
C VAL A 174 -5.48 25.28 -36.63
N VAL A 175 -5.21 26.58 -36.64
CA VAL A 175 -6.00 27.58 -35.88
C VAL A 175 -7.46 27.55 -36.34
N ASN A 176 -8.40 27.58 -35.41
CA ASN A 176 -9.85 27.52 -35.59
C ASN A 176 -10.36 26.23 -36.26
N VAL A 177 -9.55 25.18 -36.33
CA VAL A 177 -9.97 23.86 -36.81
C VAL A 177 -9.87 22.87 -35.68
N PRO A 178 -10.94 22.15 -35.33
CA PRO A 178 -10.85 21.05 -34.38
C PRO A 178 -9.96 19.93 -34.90
N GLU A 179 -8.95 19.56 -34.17
CA GLU A 179 -8.01 18.48 -34.49
C GLU A 179 -8.03 17.43 -33.37
N ARG A 180 -8.01 16.16 -33.77
CA ARG A 180 -7.84 15.06 -32.84
C ARG A 180 -6.38 14.66 -32.80
N VAL A 181 -5.77 14.78 -31.61
CA VAL A 181 -4.39 14.36 -31.35
C VAL A 181 -4.43 13.04 -30.60
N LEU A 182 -3.92 11.99 -31.23
CA LEU A 182 -3.76 10.68 -30.58
C LEU A 182 -2.52 10.70 -29.70
N ILE A 183 -2.66 10.11 -28.51
CA ILE A 183 -1.62 10.09 -27.48
C ILE A 183 -1.28 8.64 -27.18
N SER A 184 -0.04 8.24 -27.42
CA SER A 184 0.47 6.92 -27.10
C SER A 184 1.42 6.99 -25.93
N GLY A 185 1.30 6.05 -24.98
CA GLY A 185 2.14 6.03 -23.79
C GLY A 185 1.76 4.91 -22.83
N HIS A 186 2.39 4.95 -21.66
CA HIS A 186 2.08 4.06 -20.55
C HIS A 186 1.51 4.85 -19.37
N GLY A 187 0.55 4.26 -18.68
CA GLY A 187 -0.05 4.87 -17.51
C GLY A 187 -0.96 6.06 -17.78
N LEU A 188 -1.34 6.30 -19.05
CA LEU A 188 -2.28 7.36 -19.44
C LEU A 188 -3.67 7.10 -18.85
N SER A 189 -4.38 8.17 -18.53
CA SER A 189 -5.68 8.18 -17.88
C SER A 189 -6.57 9.28 -18.44
N THR A 190 -7.88 9.09 -18.39
CA THR A 190 -8.86 10.15 -18.70
C THR A 190 -8.87 11.30 -17.68
N ALA A 191 -8.16 11.16 -16.57
CA ALA A 191 -7.91 12.26 -15.63
C ALA A 191 -6.76 13.19 -16.07
N ASP A 192 -5.96 12.76 -17.06
CA ASP A 192 -4.85 13.52 -17.59
C ASP A 192 -5.35 14.69 -18.45
N LYS A 193 -4.46 15.65 -18.66
CA LYS A 193 -4.71 16.79 -19.53
C LYS A 193 -3.56 16.94 -20.50
N LEU A 194 -3.90 17.24 -21.75
CA LEU A 194 -2.93 17.72 -22.72
C LEU A 194 -2.88 19.25 -22.63
N ILE A 195 -1.69 19.77 -22.40
CA ILE A 195 -1.46 21.22 -22.30
C ILE A 195 -0.68 21.66 -23.53
N LEU A 196 -1.19 22.67 -24.22
CA LEU A 196 -0.42 23.39 -25.20
C LEU A 196 0.28 24.56 -24.48
N ALA A 197 1.58 24.62 -24.67
CA ALA A 197 2.43 25.65 -24.08
C ALA A 197 3.27 26.34 -25.15
N SER A 198 3.59 27.60 -24.94
CA SER A 198 4.44 28.38 -25.83
C SER A 198 5.92 28.30 -25.47
N ASP A 199 6.25 27.67 -24.36
CA ASP A 199 7.61 27.58 -23.80
C ASP A 199 7.94 26.17 -23.31
N ALA A 200 9.21 25.93 -23.04
CA ALA A 200 9.69 24.64 -22.53
C ALA A 200 9.32 24.38 -21.06
N GLU A 201 8.82 25.38 -20.33
CA GLU A 201 8.41 25.30 -18.93
C GLU A 201 6.93 24.85 -18.80
N CYS A 202 6.28 24.58 -19.94
CA CYS A 202 4.87 24.19 -20.05
C CYS A 202 3.92 25.20 -19.38
N THR A 203 4.21 26.51 -19.53
CA THR A 203 3.27 27.55 -19.14
C THR A 203 1.98 27.39 -19.95
N GLU A 204 0.89 27.14 -19.23
CA GLU A 204 -0.39 26.78 -19.84
C GLU A 204 -0.91 27.90 -20.75
N VAL A 205 -1.09 27.59 -22.02
CA VAL A 205 -1.84 28.43 -22.96
C VAL A 205 -3.26 27.92 -23.13
N ALA A 206 -3.41 26.58 -23.23
CA ALA A 206 -4.69 25.91 -23.25
C ALA A 206 -4.56 24.48 -22.75
N ALA A 207 -5.58 23.99 -22.02
CA ALA A 207 -5.64 22.62 -21.51
C ALA A 207 -6.84 21.88 -22.11
N PHE A 208 -6.60 20.65 -22.54
CA PHE A 208 -7.58 19.78 -23.17
C PHE A 208 -7.69 18.48 -22.38
N SER A 209 -8.91 18.00 -22.19
CA SER A 209 -9.16 16.73 -21.50
C SER A 209 -8.73 15.56 -22.39
N VAL A 210 -8.07 14.59 -21.80
CA VAL A 210 -7.74 13.32 -22.44
C VAL A 210 -8.96 12.41 -22.38
N VAL A 211 -9.30 11.78 -23.49
CA VAL A 211 -10.42 10.85 -23.65
C VAL A 211 -9.87 9.51 -24.09
N GLU A 212 -10.44 8.43 -23.56
CA GLU A 212 -10.17 7.08 -24.01
C GLU A 212 -11.32 6.57 -24.89
N GLU A 213 -11.01 6.16 -26.09
CA GLU A 213 -11.96 5.58 -27.05
C GLU A 213 -11.35 4.32 -27.65
N GLU A 214 -12.02 3.18 -27.53
CA GLU A 214 -11.58 1.87 -28.01
C GLU A 214 -10.15 1.45 -27.58
N GLY A 215 -9.73 1.90 -26.39
CA GLY A 215 -8.39 1.62 -25.85
C GLY A 215 -7.28 2.54 -26.36
N ALA A 216 -7.63 3.59 -27.12
CA ALA A 216 -6.71 4.63 -27.54
C ALA A 216 -7.01 5.94 -26.79
N PHE A 217 -5.96 6.65 -26.39
CA PHE A 217 -6.09 7.96 -25.77
C PHE A 217 -5.96 9.06 -26.80
N HIS A 218 -6.81 10.08 -26.71
CA HIS A 218 -6.77 11.25 -27.57
C HIS A 218 -7.23 12.50 -26.83
N ALA A 219 -6.90 13.66 -27.39
CA ALA A 219 -7.48 14.94 -27.01
C ALA A 219 -8.00 15.67 -28.26
N ASP A 220 -9.21 16.20 -28.16
CA ASP A 220 -9.75 17.06 -29.21
C ASP A 220 -9.32 18.51 -28.93
N ILE A 221 -8.51 19.08 -29.80
CA ILE A 221 -7.86 20.37 -29.65
C ILE A 221 -8.49 21.37 -30.57
N THR A 222 -8.80 22.55 -30.06
CA THR A 222 -9.15 23.72 -30.89
C THR A 222 -8.36 24.91 -30.37
N VAL A 223 -7.48 25.45 -31.18
CA VAL A 223 -6.71 26.65 -30.87
C VAL A 223 -7.38 27.85 -31.55
N GLU A 224 -7.86 28.80 -30.77
CA GLU A 224 -8.45 30.02 -31.26
C GLU A 224 -7.38 31.05 -31.63
N GLU A 225 -7.62 31.83 -32.66
CA GLU A 225 -6.73 32.93 -33.02
C GLU A 225 -6.76 33.98 -31.90
N PRO A 226 -5.60 34.47 -31.40
CA PRO A 226 -5.61 35.50 -30.38
C PRO A 226 -6.32 36.76 -30.95
N ALA A 227 -7.30 37.25 -30.19
CA ALA A 227 -8.02 38.47 -30.59
C ALA A 227 -7.01 39.58 -30.81
N VAL A 228 -6.91 40.06 -32.05
CA VAL A 228 -6.10 41.24 -32.37
C VAL A 228 -6.79 42.45 -31.77
N SER A 229 -6.20 42.99 -30.70
CA SER A 229 -6.63 44.19 -30.01
C SER A 229 -6.01 45.44 -30.62
#